data_de498f65dc279d85481402a6cb5702c8
#
_entry.id   de498f65dc279d85481402a6cb5702c8
#
_cell.length_a   1.000
_cell.length_b   1.000
_cell.length_c   1.000
_cell.angle_alpha   90.00
_cell.angle_beta   90.00
_cell.angle_gamma   90.00
#
_symmetry.space_group_name_H-M   'P 1'
#
loop_
_entity.id
_entity.type
_entity.pdbx_description
1 polymer ?
#
loop_
_entity_poly.entity_id
_entity_poly.type
_entity_poly.pdbx_seq_one_letter_code
_entity_poly.pdbx_strand_id
1 'polypeptide(L)' 'INQLQVFIDELKEIDKAIMLLYLEEKNHKEISEIIGISETNVGTKINRIKKILLVKFQNSK' A
#
# COMPACT_ATOMS: atom_id res chain seq x y z
N ILE A 1 0.24 -18.70 7.27
CA ILE A 1 -0.38 -17.45 6.79
C ILE A 1 0.65 -16.33 6.83
N ASN A 2 0.76 -15.60 5.73
CA ASN A 2 1.67 -14.48 5.63
C ASN A 2 1.10 -13.28 6.41
N GLN A 3 1.82 -12.82 7.43
CA GLN A 3 1.37 -11.71 8.26
C GLN A 3 1.22 -10.42 7.47
N LEU A 4 2.10 -10.18 6.50
CA LEU A 4 2.00 -9.01 5.63
C LEU A 4 0.67 -9.04 4.85
N GLN A 5 0.28 -10.19 4.32
CA GLN A 5 -0.97 -10.31 3.60
C GLN A 5 -2.17 -10.01 4.49
N VAL A 6 -2.13 -10.46 5.75
CA VAL A 6 -3.20 -10.17 6.70
C VAL A 6 -3.32 -8.66 6.93
N PHE A 7 -2.19 -7.98 7.12
CA PHE A 7 -2.19 -6.53 7.33
C PHE A 7 -2.68 -5.77 6.10
N ILE A 8 -2.30 -6.23 4.91
CA ILE A 8 -2.77 -5.62 3.66
C ILE A 8 -4.28 -5.80 3.53
N ASP A 9 -4.81 -6.95 3.88
CA ASP A 9 -6.24 -7.23 3.80
C ASP A 9 -7.07 -6.37 4.75
N GLU A 10 -6.46 -5.83 5.81
CA GLU A 10 -7.13 -4.91 6.72
C GLU A 10 -7.21 -3.48 6.19
N LEU A 11 -6.50 -3.16 5.11
CA LEU A 11 -6.52 -1.83 4.51
C LEU A 11 -7.81 -1.58 3.74
N LYS A 12 -8.13 -0.30 3.54
CA LYS A 12 -9.23 0.08 2.65
C LYS A 12 -8.94 -0.43 1.24
N GLU A 13 -9.98 -0.67 0.46
CA GLU A 13 -9.84 -1.27 -0.87
C GLU A 13 -8.84 -0.53 -1.76
N ILE A 14 -8.90 0.80 -1.78
CA ILE A 14 -8.01 1.58 -2.63
C ILE A 14 -6.55 1.47 -2.15
N ASP A 15 -6.34 1.53 -0.84
CA ASP A 15 -5.00 1.39 -0.26
C ASP A 15 -4.45 -0.01 -0.49
N LYS A 16 -5.31 -1.02 -0.38
CA LYS A 16 -4.93 -2.40 -0.65
C LYS A 16 -4.50 -2.56 -2.11
N ALA A 17 -5.27 -2.02 -3.05
CA ALA A 17 -4.93 -2.10 -4.46
C ALA A 17 -3.59 -1.42 -4.76
N ILE A 18 -3.36 -0.24 -4.17
CA ILE A 18 -2.10 0.49 -4.35
C ILE A 18 -0.93 -0.32 -3.81
N MET A 19 -1.08 -0.91 -2.62
CA MET A 19 0.00 -1.69 -2.00
C MET A 19 0.30 -2.94 -2.81
N LEU A 20 -0.72 -3.63 -3.32
CA LEU A 20 -0.50 -4.82 -4.15
C LEU A 20 0.26 -4.47 -5.43
N LEU A 21 -0.09 -3.36 -6.08
CA LEU A 21 0.63 -2.89 -7.27
C LEU A 21 2.07 -2.51 -6.93
N TYR A 22 2.26 -1.86 -5.79
CA TYR A 22 3.60 -1.50 -5.32
C TYR A 22 4.47 -2.75 -5.11
N LEU A 23 3.90 -3.80 -4.52
CA LEU A 23 4.62 -5.05 -4.30
C LEU A 23 4.92 -5.78 -5.61
N GLU A 24 4.17 -5.51 -6.67
CA GLU A 24 4.45 -6.03 -8.00
C GLU A 24 5.50 -5.19 -8.74
N GLU A 25 6.14 -4.27 -8.03
CA GLU A 25 7.20 -3.41 -8.55
C GLU A 25 6.72 -2.39 -9.59
N LYS A 26 5.43 -2.05 -9.57
CA LYS A 26 4.91 -0.97 -10.40
C LYS A 26 5.40 0.37 -9.86
N ASN A 27 5.80 1.27 -10.75
CA ASN A 27 6.22 2.60 -10.32
C ASN A 27 5.01 3.51 -10.07
N HIS A 28 5.26 4.69 -9.49
CA HIS A 28 4.18 5.62 -9.13
C HIS A 28 3.33 6.02 -10.33
N LYS A 29 3.97 6.22 -11.48
CA LYS A 29 3.26 6.61 -12.69
C LYS A 29 2.29 5.51 -13.13
N GLU A 30 2.75 4.26 -13.13
CA GLU A 30 1.92 3.14 -13.52
C GLU A 30 0.74 2.97 -12.55
N ILE A 31 1.00 3.08 -11.25
CA ILE A 31 -0.06 2.98 -10.24
C ILE A 31 -1.06 4.12 -10.42
N SER A 32 -0.59 5.34 -10.67
CA SER A 32 -1.47 6.48 -10.87
C SER A 32 -2.41 6.27 -12.05
N GLU A 33 -1.91 5.69 -13.14
CA GLU A 33 -2.71 5.42 -14.32
C GLU A 33 -3.75 4.32 -14.07
N ILE A 34 -3.37 3.27 -13.35
CA ILE A 34 -4.27 2.16 -13.05
C ILE A 34 -5.37 2.56 -12.07
N ILE A 35 -4.99 3.28 -11.02
CA ILE A 35 -5.91 3.65 -9.94
C ILE A 35 -6.71 4.90 -10.32
N GLY A 36 -6.16 5.79 -11.14
CA GLY A 36 -6.84 7.01 -11.57
C GLY A 36 -6.63 8.18 -10.64
N ILE A 37 -5.49 8.24 -9.95
CA ILE A 37 -5.12 9.38 -9.10
C ILE A 37 -3.75 9.91 -9.54
N SER A 38 -3.34 11.08 -9.02
CA SER A 38 -2.07 11.67 -9.40
C SER A 38 -0.89 10.88 -8.84
N GLU A 39 0.29 11.04 -9.47
CA GLU A 39 1.52 10.41 -8.94
C GLU A 39 1.85 10.91 -7.54
N THR A 40 1.62 12.19 -7.28
CA THR A 40 1.83 12.76 -5.95
C THR A 40 0.95 12.07 -4.91
N ASN A 41 -0.32 11.85 -5.24
CA ASN A 41 -1.23 11.16 -4.34
C ASN A 41 -0.83 9.70 -4.12
N VAL A 42 -0.33 9.03 -5.17
CA VAL A 42 0.20 7.66 -5.03
C VAL A 42 1.34 7.64 -4.02
N GLY A 43 2.31 8.55 -4.16
CA GLY A 43 3.44 8.62 -3.22
C GLY A 43 3.01 8.88 -1.80
N THR A 44 2.08 9.83 -1.61
CA THR A 44 1.56 10.15 -0.29
C THR A 44 0.85 8.93 0.33
N LYS A 45 0.03 8.25 -0.44
CA LYS A 45 -0.70 7.08 0.06
C LYS A 45 0.25 5.93 0.38
N ILE A 46 1.25 5.68 -0.45
CA ILE A 46 2.24 4.64 -0.19
C ILE A 46 2.99 4.92 1.11
N ASN A 47 3.44 6.16 1.31
CA ASN A 47 4.15 6.52 2.53
C ASN A 47 3.27 6.32 3.77
N ARG A 48 1.99 6.70 3.69
CA ARG A 48 1.05 6.50 4.79
C ARG A 48 0.83 5.02 5.07
N ILE A 49 0.66 4.22 4.03
CA ILE A 49 0.45 2.77 4.17
C ILE A 49 1.68 2.12 4.80
N LYS A 50 2.88 2.51 4.36
CA LYS A 50 4.11 1.98 4.94
C LYS A 50 4.19 2.25 6.44
N LYS A 51 3.79 3.44 6.88
CA LYS A 51 3.78 3.79 8.31
C LYS A 51 2.78 2.94 9.08
N ILE A 52 1.60 2.74 8.51
CA ILE A 52 0.56 1.90 9.13
C ILE A 52 1.08 0.47 9.29
N LEU A 53 1.67 -0.09 8.25
CA LEU A 53 2.19 -1.45 8.28
C LEU A 53 3.34 -1.58 9.27
N LEU A 54 4.21 -0.58 9.33
CA LEU A 54 5.33 -0.60 10.28
C LEU A 54 4.82 -0.67 11.71
N VAL A 55 3.81 0.14 12.05
CA VAL A 55 3.22 0.13 13.38
C VAL A 55 2.60 -1.23 13.68
N LYS A 56 1.87 -1.81 12.72
CA LYS A 56 1.27 -3.14 12.90
C LYS A 56 2.32 -4.21 13.15
N PHE A 57 3.42 -4.19 12.40
CA PHE A 57 4.50 -5.16 12.60
C PHE A 57 5.17 -4.97 13.96
N GLN A 58 5.37 -3.74 14.40
CA GLN A 58 5.94 -3.47 15.72
C GLN A 58 5.05 -3.96 16.84
N ASN A 59 3.74 -3.84 16.69
CA ASN A 59 2.78 -4.23 17.72
C ASN A 59 2.46 -5.72 17.72
N SER A 60 2.90 -6.46 16.69
CA SER A 60 2.59 -7.87 16.57
C SER A 60 3.57 -8.80 17.28
N LYS A 61 4.57 -8.25 17.94
CA LYS A 61 5.58 -9.03 18.69
C LYS A 61 5.07 -9.47 20.04
#